data_9d9038df1b9d16dcf8f642b437392806
#
_entry.id   9d9038df1b9d16dcf8f642b437392806
#
_cell.length_a   1.000
_cell.length_b   1.000
_cell.length_c   1.000
_cell.angle_alpha   90.00
_cell.angle_beta   90.00
_cell.angle_gamma   90.00
#
_symmetry.space_group_name_H-M   'P 1'
#
loop_
_entity.id
_entity.type
_entity.pdbx_description
1 polymer ?
#
loop_
_entity_poly.entity_id
_entity_poly.type
_entity_poly.pdbx_seq_one_letter_code
_entity_poly.pdbx_strand_id
1 'polypeptide(L)'
;MKKQLSLLVDLRPALQGFAGIPQETRLLFRGFCLDGDFEIDGLLQMHSASLEPGILPNNTSSEERWGTARNFHSLARVVISISEEAQSKNRTVFEVVRDWIGKRLRKLKLVYGTVRIELGRFETRHYEDFVWRYLFSKTLSPSDFALVTSKNHRVCPVSWDDMQEDGLDTLPMSSTAKYPELNTSGYDVFIAQTPYPGRVSAGTTMIIRYHDAIPIFLPHTITGKREHEAIHFYALMSNVEAGAWFSCVSEASRQDLLRVFPEAAERAVTIYNMVSPQYFIEASKFEEARKIIPLRKSPLINSHDDETNDCTSAIPELRSAIDRYSLPDNDMENEFRYLLVVSTIDPRKNHATCIAAWQTIKRTKDPSLKLILVGSLGSDYNYLAKDLTREMSSGGLFLLDSVPANELRVLYHHAAATICPSFAEGFDFSGIEAMRCGGIVVASDIAVHREIYEDAAEYFDPYSSDSAIMALSRVLYDSGSEQVQSNLRKRGEHVSARYLPENIMPKWRDFLEKVCRR
;
A
#
# COMPACT_ATOMS: atom_id res chain seq x y z
N MET A 1 2.06 37.91 -5.88
CA MET A 1 2.26 36.45 -6.02
C MET A 1 1.33 35.77 -5.03
N LYS A 2 0.56 34.78 -5.45
CA LYS A 2 -0.26 33.95 -4.54
C LYS A 2 0.73 33.20 -3.62
N LYS A 3 0.52 33.21 -2.29
CA LYS A 3 1.39 32.44 -1.38
C LYS A 3 1.29 30.97 -1.73
N GLN A 4 2.40 30.28 -1.94
CA GLN A 4 2.40 28.83 -2.10
C GLN A 4 1.93 28.17 -0.80
N LEU A 5 1.14 27.08 -0.92
CA LEU A 5 0.74 26.30 0.23
C LEU A 5 1.89 25.38 0.65
N SER A 6 2.19 25.39 1.95
CA SER A 6 3.24 24.56 2.54
C SER A 6 2.65 23.23 3.03
N LEU A 7 3.06 22.13 2.39
CA LEU A 7 2.54 20.78 2.64
C LEU A 7 3.60 19.91 3.34
N LEU A 8 3.19 19.20 4.37
CA LEU A 8 3.94 18.10 4.96
C LEU A 8 3.22 16.78 4.62
N VAL A 9 3.88 15.84 3.95
CA VAL A 9 3.28 14.60 3.47
C VAL A 9 3.90 13.41 4.18
N ASP A 10 3.09 12.58 4.83
CA ASP A 10 3.53 11.31 5.45
C ASP A 10 4.09 10.38 4.37
N LEU A 11 5.39 10.05 4.47
CA LEU A 11 6.08 9.12 3.58
C LEU A 11 6.36 7.75 4.23
N ARG A 12 5.87 7.51 5.45
CA ARG A 12 6.05 6.22 6.13
C ARG A 12 5.66 5.01 5.24
N PRO A 13 4.50 5.01 4.54
CA PRO A 13 4.17 3.86 3.69
C PRO A 13 5.10 3.72 2.48
N ALA A 14 5.73 4.79 2.01
CA ALA A 14 6.66 4.72 0.88
C ALA A 14 7.94 3.91 1.19
N LEU A 15 8.29 3.72 2.45
CA LEU A 15 9.41 2.88 2.87
C LEU A 15 9.13 1.38 2.63
N GLN A 16 7.86 0.97 2.55
CA GLN A 16 7.44 -0.43 2.47
C GLN A 16 6.88 -0.77 1.08
N GLY A 17 6.84 -2.06 0.75
CA GLY A 17 6.06 -2.63 -0.35
C GLY A 17 6.17 -1.99 -1.74
N PHE A 18 5.51 -2.61 -2.70
CA PHE A 18 5.48 -2.16 -4.09
C PHE A 18 4.11 -1.60 -4.49
N ALA A 19 3.02 -2.14 -3.98
CA ALA A 19 1.65 -1.89 -4.40
C ALA A 19 0.76 -1.34 -3.26
N GLY A 20 -0.45 -0.92 -3.59
CA GLY A 20 -1.42 -0.39 -2.62
C GLY A 20 -1.03 0.98 -2.06
N ILE A 21 -1.14 1.16 -0.74
CA ILE A 21 -0.85 2.43 -0.06
C ILE A 21 0.58 2.94 -0.35
N PRO A 22 1.64 2.10 -0.33
CA PRO A 22 2.98 2.51 -0.74
C PRO A 22 3.05 3.13 -2.13
N GLN A 23 2.41 2.52 -3.12
CA GLN A 23 2.35 3.02 -4.50
C GLN A 23 1.63 4.36 -4.57
N GLU A 24 0.45 4.47 -3.96
CA GLU A 24 -0.33 5.71 -3.92
C GLU A 24 0.46 6.84 -3.26
N THR A 25 1.13 6.58 -2.13
CA THR A 25 1.96 7.57 -1.41
C THR A 25 3.04 8.16 -2.34
N ARG A 26 3.72 7.32 -3.12
CA ARG A 26 4.78 7.75 -4.05
C ARG A 26 4.22 8.56 -5.21
N LEU A 27 3.10 8.11 -5.80
CA LEU A 27 2.45 8.81 -6.90
C LEU A 27 1.88 10.16 -6.45
N LEU A 28 1.28 10.22 -5.26
CA LEU A 28 0.73 11.45 -4.70
C LEU A 28 1.84 12.46 -4.40
N PHE A 29 2.93 12.04 -3.77
CA PHE A 29 4.08 12.91 -3.51
C PHE A 29 4.67 13.45 -4.81
N ARG A 30 4.86 12.58 -5.82
CA ARG A 30 5.29 12.99 -7.17
C ARG A 30 4.34 14.03 -7.78
N GLY A 31 3.03 13.77 -7.68
CA GLY A 31 2.01 14.68 -8.21
C GLY A 31 2.11 16.08 -7.61
N PHE A 32 2.27 16.17 -6.29
CA PHE A 32 2.47 17.45 -5.63
C PHE A 32 3.82 18.11 -6.00
N CYS A 33 4.89 17.32 -6.20
CA CYS A 33 6.18 17.87 -6.65
C CYS A 33 6.11 18.52 -8.04
N LEU A 34 5.24 18.05 -8.93
CA LEU A 34 5.01 18.62 -10.25
C LEU A 34 4.21 19.92 -10.23
N ASP A 35 3.46 20.14 -9.15
CA ASP A 35 2.61 21.31 -9.01
C ASP A 35 3.39 22.49 -8.40
N GLY A 36 3.57 23.54 -9.17
CA GLY A 36 4.34 24.72 -8.73
C GLY A 36 3.65 25.58 -7.65
N ASP A 37 2.37 25.31 -7.33
CA ASP A 37 1.61 26.04 -6.32
C ASP A 37 1.88 25.53 -4.89
N PHE A 38 2.66 24.45 -4.73
CA PHE A 38 2.95 23.81 -3.45
C PHE A 38 4.44 23.85 -3.09
N GLU A 39 4.73 24.18 -1.84
CA GLU A 39 6.01 23.91 -1.18
C GLU A 39 5.87 22.61 -0.37
N ILE A 40 6.70 21.59 -0.63
CA ILE A 40 6.46 20.23 -0.14
C ILE A 40 7.67 19.72 0.59
N ASP A 41 7.45 19.24 1.83
CA ASP A 41 8.36 18.38 2.57
C ASP A 41 7.71 17.01 2.81
N GLY A 42 8.53 15.95 2.80
CA GLY A 42 8.10 14.61 3.22
C GLY A 42 8.33 14.39 4.72
N LEU A 43 7.45 13.69 5.40
CA LEU A 43 7.66 13.23 6.77
C LEU A 43 8.23 11.81 6.75
N LEU A 44 9.47 11.66 7.21
CA LEU A 44 10.12 10.36 7.45
C LEU A 44 9.75 9.87 8.85
N GLN A 45 9.12 8.72 8.93
CA GLN A 45 8.78 8.02 10.16
C GLN A 45 8.83 6.51 9.88
N MET A 46 9.39 5.73 10.78
CA MET A 46 9.36 4.27 10.69
C MET A 46 8.08 3.72 11.30
N HIS A 47 7.70 2.52 10.88
CA HIS A 47 6.56 1.82 11.45
C HIS A 47 6.86 1.38 12.89
N SER A 48 7.84 0.52 13.10
CA SER A 48 8.13 -0.13 14.38
C SER A 48 9.42 0.32 15.07
N ALA A 49 10.28 1.09 14.40
CA ALA A 49 11.55 1.54 14.95
C ALA A 49 11.60 3.07 15.11
N SER A 50 12.17 3.54 16.19
CA SER A 50 12.46 4.97 16.38
C SER A 50 13.59 5.42 15.47
N LEU A 51 13.48 6.63 14.91
CA LEU A 51 14.53 7.26 14.12
C LEU A 51 15.42 8.17 14.97
N GLU A 52 16.66 8.31 14.57
CA GLU A 52 17.48 9.44 15.03
C GLU A 52 16.83 10.76 14.56
N PRO A 53 16.82 11.80 15.40
CA PRO A 53 15.96 12.96 15.17
C PRO A 53 16.39 13.88 14.02
N GLY A 54 17.52 13.63 13.34
CA GLY A 54 18.05 14.55 12.34
C GLY A 54 18.56 15.86 12.95
N ILE A 55 18.46 16.96 12.19
CA ILE A 55 18.89 18.29 12.66
C ILE A 55 17.74 18.96 13.41
N LEU A 56 17.84 19.06 14.73
CA LEU A 56 16.84 19.75 15.56
C LEU A 56 17.00 21.28 15.49
N PRO A 57 15.89 22.05 15.65
CA PRO A 57 15.93 23.52 15.58
C PRO A 57 16.93 24.18 16.52
N ASN A 58 17.13 23.60 17.71
CA ASN A 58 18.04 24.14 18.74
C ASN A 58 19.52 23.84 18.48
N ASN A 59 19.85 23.01 17.49
CA ASN A 59 21.23 22.69 17.08
C ASN A 59 21.78 23.64 16.01
N THR A 60 21.08 24.72 15.69
CA THR A 60 21.43 25.68 14.62
C THR A 60 22.34 26.83 15.09
N SER A 61 23.03 26.74 16.25
CA SER A 61 24.04 27.75 16.57
C SER A 61 25.22 27.63 15.60
N SER A 62 25.25 28.52 14.63
CA SER A 62 26.29 28.65 13.58
C SER A 62 27.69 28.98 14.15
N GLU A 63 27.80 29.17 15.44
CA GLU A 63 29.04 29.57 16.14
C GLU A 63 29.83 28.41 16.76
N GLU A 64 29.28 27.17 16.75
CA GLU A 64 30.03 26.03 17.26
C GLU A 64 31.02 25.49 16.21
N ARG A 65 32.31 25.38 16.60
CA ARG A 65 33.41 24.85 15.76
C ARG A 65 33.11 23.54 15.02
N TRP A 66 32.17 22.76 15.50
CA TRP A 66 31.79 21.45 14.95
C TRP A 66 30.32 21.37 14.47
N GLY A 67 29.62 22.51 14.34
CA GLY A 67 28.19 22.53 14.00
C GLY A 67 27.86 21.80 12.70
N THR A 68 28.62 22.07 11.63
CA THR A 68 28.43 21.40 10.32
C THR A 68 28.71 19.89 10.41
N ALA A 69 29.79 19.48 11.10
CA ALA A 69 30.12 18.06 11.23
C ALA A 69 29.06 17.29 12.03
N ARG A 70 28.52 17.91 13.10
CA ARG A 70 27.42 17.34 13.88
C ARG A 70 26.16 17.19 13.06
N ASN A 71 25.82 18.18 12.20
CA ASN A 71 24.67 18.08 11.31
C ASN A 71 24.81 16.89 10.34
N PHE A 72 25.97 16.74 9.67
CA PHE A 72 26.22 15.58 8.81
C PHE A 72 26.15 14.26 9.58
N HIS A 73 26.69 14.20 10.79
CA HIS A 73 26.57 13.02 11.64
C HIS A 73 25.11 12.69 11.96
N SER A 74 24.30 13.69 12.35
CA SER A 74 22.86 13.50 12.62
C SER A 74 22.10 13.01 11.38
N LEU A 75 22.38 13.58 10.19
CA LEU A 75 21.76 13.13 8.94
C LEU A 75 22.16 11.69 8.58
N ALA A 76 23.45 11.34 8.72
CA ALA A 76 23.94 9.97 8.50
C ALA A 76 23.27 8.96 9.45
N ARG A 77 23.02 9.35 10.71
CA ARG A 77 22.32 8.51 11.68
C ARG A 77 20.87 8.23 11.27
N VAL A 78 20.16 9.19 10.68
CA VAL A 78 18.82 8.96 10.11
C VAL A 78 18.88 7.92 8.99
N VAL A 79 19.86 8.06 8.07
CA VAL A 79 20.05 7.10 6.96
C VAL A 79 20.33 5.70 7.51
N ILE A 80 21.20 5.57 8.50
CA ILE A 80 21.52 4.30 9.15
C ILE A 80 20.25 3.71 9.79
N SER A 81 19.50 4.52 10.56
CA SER A 81 18.28 4.07 11.25
C SER A 81 17.22 3.51 10.28
N ILE A 82 17.09 4.09 9.08
CA ILE A 82 16.16 3.61 8.06
C ILE A 82 16.73 2.39 7.32
N SER A 83 18.04 2.34 7.04
CA SER A 83 18.68 1.27 6.27
C SER A 83 18.97 0.01 7.09
N GLU A 84 19.18 0.15 8.39
CA GLU A 84 19.28 -0.97 9.34
C GLU A 84 17.88 -1.42 9.76
N GLU A 85 17.05 -1.79 8.79
CA GLU A 85 15.73 -2.33 9.05
C GLU A 85 15.85 -3.47 10.06
N ALA A 86 15.33 -3.20 11.27
CA ALA A 86 14.94 -4.19 12.29
C ALA A 86 15.74 -5.50 12.36
N GLN A 87 17.04 -5.50 12.19
CA GLN A 87 17.85 -6.53 12.81
C GLN A 87 17.63 -6.34 14.31
N SER A 88 16.90 -7.29 14.89
CA SER A 88 16.73 -7.45 16.33
C SER A 88 18.11 -7.30 17.00
N LYS A 89 18.53 -6.06 17.25
CA LYS A 89 19.71 -5.81 18.06
C LYS A 89 19.38 -6.38 19.42
N ASN A 90 20.23 -7.25 19.92
CA ASN A 90 20.25 -7.65 21.33
C ASN A 90 20.25 -6.38 22.19
N ARG A 91 19.06 -5.88 22.53
CA ARG A 91 18.91 -4.71 23.40
C ARG A 91 19.49 -5.04 24.75
N THR A 92 20.35 -4.18 25.25
CA THR A 92 20.86 -4.34 26.62
C THR A 92 19.71 -4.16 27.63
N VAL A 93 19.79 -4.86 28.76
CA VAL A 93 18.80 -4.74 29.84
C VAL A 93 18.58 -3.28 30.25
N PHE A 94 19.65 -2.48 30.22
CA PHE A 94 19.58 -1.05 30.54
C PHE A 94 18.76 -0.25 29.52
N GLU A 95 18.87 -0.55 28.23
CA GLU A 95 18.07 0.09 27.18
C GLU A 95 16.58 -0.26 27.33
N VAL A 96 16.28 -1.53 27.62
CA VAL A 96 14.90 -1.99 27.85
C VAL A 96 14.28 -1.27 29.07
N VAL A 97 15.01 -1.14 30.19
CA VAL A 97 14.52 -0.45 31.38
C VAL A 97 14.34 1.05 31.13
N ARG A 98 15.27 1.69 30.45
CA ARG A 98 15.18 3.10 30.08
C ARG A 98 13.95 3.38 29.19
N ASP A 99 13.74 2.54 28.17
CA ASP A 99 12.60 2.66 27.26
C ASP A 99 11.27 2.42 27.99
N TRP A 100 11.21 1.45 28.90
CA TRP A 100 10.05 1.20 29.74
C TRP A 100 9.69 2.40 30.62
N ILE A 101 10.69 3.01 31.30
CA ILE A 101 10.48 4.22 32.09
C ILE A 101 10.03 5.37 31.19
N GLY A 102 10.65 5.54 30.02
CA GLY A 102 10.30 6.56 29.04
C GLY A 102 8.84 6.44 28.57
N LYS A 103 8.39 5.24 28.21
CA LYS A 103 7.00 4.96 27.82
C LYS A 103 6.02 5.31 28.97
N ARG A 104 6.33 4.90 30.19
CA ARG A 104 5.46 5.17 31.33
C ARG A 104 5.33 6.66 31.66
N LEU A 105 6.42 7.43 31.53
CA LEU A 105 6.40 8.88 31.69
C LEU A 105 5.64 9.59 30.56
N ARG A 106 5.77 9.12 29.30
CA ARG A 106 4.98 9.66 28.17
C ARG A 106 3.50 9.43 28.37
N LYS A 107 3.11 8.22 28.78
CA LYS A 107 1.71 7.88 29.10
C LYS A 107 1.10 8.84 30.13
N LEU A 108 1.77 9.06 31.25
CA LEU A 108 1.30 9.99 32.28
C LEU A 108 1.19 11.43 31.74
N LYS A 109 2.18 11.87 30.96
CA LYS A 109 2.13 13.19 30.32
C LYS A 109 0.97 13.31 29.32
N LEU A 110 0.66 12.26 28.54
CA LEU A 110 -0.47 12.26 27.60
C LEU A 110 -1.83 12.33 28.29
N VAL A 111 -1.99 11.68 29.45
CA VAL A 111 -3.24 11.71 30.22
C VAL A 111 -3.49 13.08 30.83
N TYR A 112 -2.47 13.69 31.40
CA TYR A 112 -2.58 14.93 32.19
C TYR A 112 -2.14 16.20 31.45
N GLY A 113 -1.66 16.08 30.22
CA GLY A 113 -1.17 17.22 29.44
C GLY A 113 -1.00 16.89 27.96
N THR A 114 -0.19 17.68 27.27
CA THR A 114 0.15 17.46 25.86
C THR A 114 1.61 17.06 25.74
N VAL A 115 1.87 15.96 25.05
CA VAL A 115 3.23 15.58 24.61
C VAL A 115 3.42 16.15 23.21
N ARG A 116 4.45 16.98 23.04
CA ARG A 116 4.81 17.56 21.75
C ARG A 116 6.07 16.88 21.22
N ILE A 117 6.03 16.45 19.96
CA ILE A 117 7.15 15.83 19.26
C ILE A 117 7.73 16.86 18.30
N GLU A 118 9.00 17.22 18.53
CA GLU A 118 9.74 18.09 17.62
C GLU A 118 10.20 17.30 16.40
N LEU A 119 9.96 17.86 15.19
CA LEU A 119 10.38 17.26 13.94
C LEU A 119 11.77 17.76 13.55
N GLY A 120 12.68 16.83 13.37
CA GLY A 120 14.01 17.14 12.87
C GLY A 120 13.99 17.48 11.37
N ARG A 121 15.06 18.13 10.88
CA ARG A 121 15.25 18.42 9.45
C ARG A 121 16.18 17.38 8.83
N PHE A 122 15.83 16.91 7.64
CA PHE A 122 16.67 16.06 6.80
C PHE A 122 16.90 16.73 5.45
N GLU A 123 18.15 16.99 5.10
CA GLU A 123 18.55 17.65 3.87
C GLU A 123 18.86 16.61 2.79
N THR A 124 17.91 16.36 1.89
CA THR A 124 17.98 15.33 0.86
C THR A 124 19.17 15.47 -0.07
N ARG A 125 19.58 16.70 -0.41
CA ARG A 125 20.70 16.99 -1.34
C ARG A 125 22.01 16.25 -1.02
N HIS A 126 22.18 15.78 0.22
CA HIS A 126 23.36 15.03 0.62
C HIS A 126 23.19 13.51 0.53
N TYR A 127 21.95 13.04 0.31
CA TYR A 127 21.55 11.63 0.36
C TYR A 127 20.51 11.29 -0.72
N GLU A 128 20.61 11.90 -1.90
CA GLU A 128 19.64 11.75 -3.00
C GLU A 128 19.47 10.28 -3.42
N ASP A 129 20.58 9.54 -3.57
CA ASP A 129 20.53 8.11 -3.93
C ASP A 129 19.79 7.27 -2.88
N PHE A 130 20.02 7.55 -1.58
CA PHE A 130 19.31 6.90 -0.50
C PHE A 130 17.80 7.18 -0.57
N VAL A 131 17.40 8.46 -0.65
CA VAL A 131 15.99 8.88 -0.74
C VAL A 131 15.31 8.23 -1.94
N TRP A 132 15.99 8.21 -3.09
CA TRP A 132 15.47 7.56 -4.28
C TRP A 132 15.24 6.07 -4.07
N ARG A 133 16.25 5.32 -3.62
CA ARG A 133 16.19 3.85 -3.48
C ARG A 133 15.18 3.40 -2.44
N TYR A 134 15.15 4.06 -1.29
CA TYR A 134 14.31 3.61 -0.18
C TYR A 134 12.86 4.07 -0.30
N LEU A 135 12.62 5.26 -0.87
CA LEU A 135 11.27 5.84 -0.91
C LEU A 135 10.60 5.66 -2.27
N PHE A 136 11.28 5.89 -3.40
CA PHE A 136 10.61 6.18 -4.66
C PHE A 136 10.83 5.16 -5.78
N SER A 137 12.01 4.53 -5.86
CA SER A 137 12.42 3.66 -6.99
C SER A 137 11.50 2.48 -7.25
N LYS A 138 10.76 2.02 -6.23
CA LYS A 138 9.83 0.88 -6.34
C LYS A 138 8.60 1.17 -7.21
N THR A 139 8.27 2.44 -7.47
CA THR A 139 7.05 2.84 -8.19
C THR A 139 7.31 3.88 -9.27
N LEU A 140 8.24 4.81 -9.05
CA LEU A 140 8.47 5.93 -9.96
C LEU A 140 9.49 5.59 -11.05
N SER A 141 9.37 6.28 -12.19
CA SER A 141 10.35 6.17 -13.28
C SER A 141 11.68 6.84 -12.89
N PRO A 142 12.84 6.33 -13.35
CA PRO A 142 14.12 7.01 -13.17
C PRO A 142 14.14 8.48 -13.62
N SER A 143 13.28 8.87 -14.55
CA SER A 143 13.10 10.27 -14.97
C SER A 143 12.56 11.18 -13.86
N ASP A 144 11.92 10.62 -12.83
CA ASP A 144 11.39 11.37 -11.69
C ASP A 144 12.44 11.61 -10.59
N PHE A 145 13.65 11.05 -10.72
CA PHE A 145 14.73 11.11 -9.72
C PHE A 145 14.96 12.55 -9.22
N ALA A 146 15.34 13.46 -10.11
CA ALA A 146 15.64 14.85 -9.76
C ALA A 146 14.42 15.59 -9.18
N LEU A 147 13.21 15.25 -9.62
CA LEU A 147 11.98 15.86 -9.15
C LEU A 147 11.75 15.61 -7.67
N VAL A 148 11.80 14.34 -7.24
CA VAL A 148 11.45 13.95 -5.86
C VAL A 148 12.63 14.12 -4.90
N THR A 149 13.88 13.98 -5.36
CA THR A 149 15.08 14.17 -4.52
C THR A 149 15.44 15.64 -4.31
N SER A 150 14.87 16.57 -5.09
CA SER A 150 15.02 18.01 -4.84
C SER A 150 14.29 18.51 -3.60
N LYS A 151 13.40 17.71 -3.02
CA LYS A 151 12.59 18.07 -1.85
C LYS A 151 13.29 17.68 -0.56
N ASN A 152 13.14 18.51 0.47
CA ASN A 152 13.61 18.20 1.81
C ASN A 152 12.58 17.38 2.59
N HIS A 153 13.00 16.88 3.75
CA HIS A 153 12.15 16.05 4.59
C HIS A 153 12.22 16.49 6.04
N ARG A 154 11.19 16.11 6.80
CA ARG A 154 11.17 16.15 8.26
C ARG A 154 11.31 14.75 8.82
N VAL A 155 11.82 14.63 10.01
CA VAL A 155 12.03 13.35 10.70
C VAL A 155 11.19 13.34 11.97
N CYS A 156 10.29 12.37 12.09
CA CYS A 156 9.63 12.04 13.34
C CYS A 156 10.48 10.99 14.07
N PRO A 157 11.06 11.31 15.24
CA PRO A 157 11.94 10.38 15.94
C PRO A 157 11.20 9.23 16.64
N VAL A 158 9.89 9.37 16.84
CA VAL A 158 9.04 8.36 17.48
C VAL A 158 8.42 7.47 16.41
N SER A 159 8.47 6.14 16.59
CA SER A 159 7.85 5.20 15.65
C SER A 159 6.32 5.36 15.64
N TRP A 160 5.72 4.95 14.55
CA TRP A 160 4.26 4.99 14.40
C TRP A 160 3.58 4.03 15.41
N ASP A 161 4.15 2.83 15.61
CA ASP A 161 3.66 1.85 16.59
C ASP A 161 3.76 2.38 18.02
N ASP A 162 4.89 3.00 18.40
CA ASP A 162 5.01 3.60 19.75
C ASP A 162 3.96 4.68 19.98
N MET A 163 3.62 5.49 18.95
CA MET A 163 2.55 6.49 19.07
C MET A 163 1.19 5.84 19.24
N GLN A 164 0.92 4.72 18.53
CA GLN A 164 -0.30 3.94 18.67
C GLN A 164 -0.43 3.32 20.07
N GLU A 165 0.61 2.62 20.50
CA GLU A 165 0.67 2.01 21.85
C GLU A 165 0.49 3.06 22.95
N ASP A 166 1.23 4.18 22.86
CA ASP A 166 1.12 5.29 23.82
C ASP A 166 -0.33 5.80 23.91
N GLY A 167 -1.03 5.90 22.78
CA GLY A 167 -2.44 6.33 22.72
C GLY A 167 -3.40 5.31 23.33
N LEU A 168 -3.33 4.05 22.90
CA LEU A 168 -4.17 2.97 23.43
C LEU A 168 -3.96 2.75 24.92
N ASP A 169 -2.74 2.89 25.38
CA ASP A 169 -2.36 2.78 26.78
C ASP A 169 -3.02 3.84 27.68
N THR A 170 -3.54 4.94 27.11
CA THR A 170 -4.29 5.95 27.89
C THR A 170 -5.72 5.53 28.18
N LEU A 171 -6.30 4.59 27.43
CA LEU A 171 -7.72 4.19 27.54
C LEU A 171 -8.16 3.76 28.96
N PRO A 172 -7.35 3.07 29.78
CA PRO A 172 -7.77 2.74 31.15
C PRO A 172 -7.96 3.97 32.04
N MET A 173 -7.46 5.14 31.65
CA MET A 173 -7.52 6.40 32.42
C MET A 173 -8.28 7.51 31.69
N SER A 174 -8.70 7.27 30.44
CA SER A 174 -9.39 8.26 29.59
C SER A 174 -10.43 7.54 28.73
N SER A 175 -11.58 8.15 28.50
CA SER A 175 -12.64 7.61 27.63
C SER A 175 -12.23 7.56 26.15
N THR A 176 -11.18 8.29 25.75
CA THR A 176 -10.65 8.34 24.38
C THR A 176 -9.14 8.21 24.41
N ALA A 177 -8.56 7.61 23.38
CA ALA A 177 -7.12 7.52 23.23
C ALA A 177 -6.50 8.92 23.08
N LYS A 178 -5.44 9.19 23.83
CA LYS A 178 -4.72 10.47 23.81
C LYS A 178 -3.41 10.32 23.04
N TYR A 179 -3.30 11.01 21.93
CA TYR A 179 -2.13 10.97 21.06
C TYR A 179 -1.26 12.23 21.18
N PRO A 180 0.06 12.12 20.92
CA PRO A 180 0.96 13.26 20.95
C PRO A 180 0.66 14.26 19.84
N GLU A 181 1.15 15.50 19.99
CA GLU A 181 1.12 16.52 18.96
C GLU A 181 2.46 16.58 18.23
N LEU A 182 2.44 16.48 16.91
CA LEU A 182 3.59 16.79 16.06
C LEU A 182 3.75 18.30 15.95
N ASN A 183 4.97 18.80 16.11
CA ASN A 183 5.28 20.20 15.81
C ASN A 183 5.30 20.43 14.30
N THR A 184 4.14 20.70 13.73
CA THR A 184 3.95 21.03 12.32
C THR A 184 3.89 22.53 12.05
N SER A 185 4.32 23.35 13.01
CA SER A 185 4.35 24.81 12.86
C SER A 185 5.13 25.21 11.59
N GLY A 186 4.50 26.04 10.75
CA GLY A 186 5.06 26.45 9.47
C GLY A 186 4.50 25.70 8.25
N TYR A 187 3.69 24.65 8.47
CA TYR A 187 2.95 23.99 7.41
C TYR A 187 1.47 24.38 7.43
N ASP A 188 0.91 24.68 6.25
CA ASP A 188 -0.51 24.95 6.10
C ASP A 188 -1.32 23.64 6.21
N VAL A 189 -0.77 22.52 5.69
CA VAL A 189 -1.43 21.20 5.67
C VAL A 189 -0.46 20.07 6.00
N PHE A 190 -0.95 19.10 6.79
CA PHE A 190 -0.32 17.79 6.97
C PHE A 190 -1.22 16.71 6.34
N ILE A 191 -0.67 15.92 5.41
CA ILE A 191 -1.38 14.83 4.74
C ILE A 191 -0.85 13.50 5.29
N ALA A 192 -1.67 12.81 6.08
CA ALA A 192 -1.40 11.46 6.57
C ALA A 192 -1.97 10.41 5.62
N GLN A 193 -1.24 9.33 5.38
CA GLN A 193 -1.62 8.28 4.43
C GLN A 193 -2.56 7.21 5.02
N THR A 194 -2.80 7.23 6.32
CA THR A 194 -3.70 6.34 7.06
C THR A 194 -4.23 7.10 8.29
N PRO A 195 -5.24 6.61 9.02
CA PRO A 195 -5.59 7.17 10.32
C PRO A 195 -4.33 7.35 11.19
N TYR A 196 -4.08 8.57 11.63
CA TYR A 196 -2.79 8.97 12.19
C TYR A 196 -2.85 9.05 13.73
N PRO A 197 -1.93 8.36 14.46
CA PRO A 197 -1.90 8.35 15.92
C PRO A 197 -1.25 9.62 16.50
N GLY A 198 -1.73 10.79 16.07
CA GLY A 198 -1.16 12.07 16.46
C GLY A 198 -2.06 13.22 16.12
N ARG A 199 -1.75 14.37 16.71
CA ARG A 199 -2.36 15.66 16.39
C ARG A 199 -1.34 16.56 15.72
N VAL A 200 -1.78 17.66 15.13
CA VAL A 200 -0.94 18.66 14.48
C VAL A 200 -0.98 19.97 15.26
N SER A 201 0.00 20.84 15.06
CA SER A 201 0.04 22.17 15.67
C SER A 201 -1.18 23.01 15.26
N ALA A 202 -1.62 23.89 16.14
CA ALA A 202 -2.64 24.86 15.82
C ALA A 202 -2.24 25.67 14.58
N GLY A 203 -3.16 25.79 13.60
CA GLY A 203 -2.91 26.46 12.32
C GLY A 203 -2.51 25.54 11.17
N THR A 204 -2.15 24.29 11.45
CA THR A 204 -1.97 23.25 10.41
C THR A 204 -3.26 22.47 10.25
N THR A 205 -3.74 22.29 9.04
CA THR A 205 -4.91 21.44 8.76
C THR A 205 -4.44 20.00 8.54
N MET A 206 -5.04 19.04 9.26
CA MET A 206 -4.80 17.62 9.05
C MET A 206 -5.74 17.06 7.97
N ILE A 207 -5.18 16.36 7.01
CA ILE A 207 -5.93 15.58 6.00
C ILE A 207 -5.51 14.12 6.15
N ILE A 208 -6.51 13.23 6.27
CA ILE A 208 -6.33 11.78 6.30
C ILE A 208 -6.66 11.22 4.92
N ARG A 209 -5.70 10.54 4.28
CA ARG A 209 -5.97 9.68 3.13
C ARG A 209 -6.64 8.42 3.64
N TYR A 210 -7.94 8.30 3.44
CA TYR A 210 -8.74 7.21 3.99
C TYR A 210 -8.94 6.12 2.94
N HIS A 211 -8.36 4.95 3.18
CA HIS A 211 -8.35 3.86 2.21
C HIS A 211 -9.56 2.94 2.34
N ASP A 212 -9.88 2.47 3.54
CA ASP A 212 -11.00 1.55 3.77
C ASP A 212 -11.40 1.48 5.25
N ALA A 213 -12.53 0.83 5.51
CA ALA A 213 -13.03 0.48 6.83
C ALA A 213 -12.96 -1.03 7.10
N ILE A 214 -12.11 -1.75 6.39
CA ILE A 214 -11.97 -3.22 6.51
C ILE A 214 -11.68 -3.64 7.94
N PRO A 215 -10.78 -2.97 8.72
CA PRO A 215 -10.55 -3.33 10.12
C PRO A 215 -11.80 -3.26 11.00
N ILE A 216 -12.77 -2.43 10.62
CA ILE A 216 -14.02 -2.24 11.39
C ILE A 216 -15.11 -3.21 10.93
N PHE A 217 -15.36 -3.34 9.61
CA PHE A 217 -16.48 -4.12 9.09
C PHE A 217 -16.14 -5.58 8.78
N LEU A 218 -14.87 -5.88 8.51
CA LEU A 218 -14.38 -7.22 8.17
C LEU A 218 -13.15 -7.63 9.01
N PRO A 219 -13.17 -7.43 10.35
CA PRO A 219 -12.01 -7.69 11.20
C PRO A 219 -11.55 -9.15 11.17
N HIS A 220 -12.43 -10.09 10.81
CA HIS A 220 -12.11 -11.51 10.70
C HIS A 220 -11.23 -11.84 9.50
N THR A 221 -11.06 -10.93 8.54
CA THR A 221 -10.28 -11.12 7.31
C THR A 221 -8.88 -10.54 7.38
N ILE A 222 -8.50 -9.90 8.48
CA ILE A 222 -7.19 -9.27 8.69
C ILE A 222 -6.37 -10.01 9.75
N THR A 223 -5.06 -9.83 9.73
CA THR A 223 -4.13 -10.35 10.73
C THR A 223 -4.07 -9.42 11.95
N GLY A 224 -3.72 -9.97 13.14
CA GLY A 224 -3.63 -9.17 14.37
C GLY A 224 -4.96 -8.48 14.75
N LYS A 225 -6.07 -9.16 14.55
CA LYS A 225 -7.45 -8.66 14.47
C LYS A 225 -7.81 -7.61 15.53
N ARG A 226 -7.55 -7.91 16.82
CA ARG A 226 -7.90 -7.01 17.94
C ARG A 226 -7.08 -5.75 17.96
N GLU A 227 -5.77 -5.90 17.77
CA GLU A 227 -4.82 -4.79 17.81
C GLU A 227 -5.01 -3.90 16.62
N HIS A 228 -5.08 -4.47 15.42
CA HIS A 228 -5.26 -3.73 14.18
C HIS A 228 -6.59 -2.96 14.15
N GLU A 229 -7.69 -3.58 14.59
CA GLU A 229 -9.00 -2.92 14.71
C GLU A 229 -8.92 -1.75 15.69
N ALA A 230 -8.38 -1.98 16.91
CA ALA A 230 -8.28 -0.94 17.93
C ALA A 230 -7.38 0.24 17.48
N ILE A 231 -6.22 -0.06 16.90
CA ILE A 231 -5.30 0.93 16.32
C ILE A 231 -6.04 1.79 15.29
N HIS A 232 -6.71 1.16 14.33
CA HIS A 232 -7.44 1.86 13.27
C HIS A 232 -8.58 2.71 13.84
N PHE A 233 -9.44 2.12 14.70
CA PHE A 233 -10.63 2.76 15.23
C PHE A 233 -10.29 3.98 16.10
N TYR A 234 -9.40 3.83 17.09
CA TYR A 234 -9.10 4.92 18.02
C TYR A 234 -8.29 6.05 17.39
N ALA A 235 -7.38 5.75 16.45
CA ALA A 235 -6.71 6.80 15.68
C ALA A 235 -7.71 7.58 14.81
N LEU A 236 -8.60 6.87 14.11
CA LEU A 236 -9.64 7.47 13.27
C LEU A 236 -10.58 8.35 14.09
N MET A 237 -11.08 7.85 15.23
CA MET A 237 -11.93 8.61 16.16
C MET A 237 -11.23 9.89 16.62
N SER A 238 -9.97 9.80 17.04
CA SER A 238 -9.19 10.97 17.45
C SER A 238 -9.01 11.99 16.31
N ASN A 239 -8.81 11.52 15.07
CA ASN A 239 -8.69 12.41 13.91
C ASN A 239 -10.03 13.12 13.60
N VAL A 240 -11.15 12.41 13.72
CA VAL A 240 -12.50 13.00 13.54
C VAL A 240 -12.78 14.07 14.61
N GLU A 241 -12.50 13.74 15.89
CA GLU A 241 -12.64 14.67 17.03
C GLU A 241 -11.75 15.91 16.87
N ALA A 242 -10.52 15.75 16.35
CA ALA A 242 -9.60 16.85 16.07
C ALA A 242 -10.00 17.72 14.87
N GLY A 243 -11.07 17.39 14.16
CA GLY A 243 -11.53 18.16 13.02
C GLY A 243 -10.77 17.89 11.71
N ALA A 244 -10.10 16.75 11.59
CA ALA A 244 -9.41 16.38 10.37
C ALA A 244 -10.34 16.31 9.15
N TRP A 245 -9.78 16.60 7.98
CA TRP A 245 -10.41 16.35 6.69
C TRP A 245 -10.08 14.95 6.19
N PHE A 246 -10.94 14.39 5.35
CA PHE A 246 -10.77 13.04 4.82
C PHE A 246 -10.81 13.06 3.30
N SER A 247 -9.76 12.56 2.66
CA SER A 247 -9.71 12.26 1.25
C SER A 247 -9.88 10.75 1.07
N CYS A 248 -11.11 10.30 0.80
CA CYS A 248 -11.46 8.89 0.64
C CYS A 248 -11.08 8.42 -0.77
N VAL A 249 -10.54 7.20 -0.89
CA VAL A 249 -10.03 6.65 -2.17
C VAL A 249 -11.14 6.17 -3.10
N SER A 250 -12.36 6.00 -2.58
CA SER A 250 -13.57 5.68 -3.32
C SER A 250 -14.80 6.23 -2.60
N GLU A 251 -15.93 6.34 -3.29
CA GLU A 251 -17.19 6.72 -2.66
C GLU A 251 -17.66 5.61 -1.70
N ALA A 252 -17.44 4.35 -2.03
CA ALA A 252 -17.70 3.23 -1.13
C ALA A 252 -16.93 3.38 0.19
N SER A 253 -15.63 3.69 0.16
CA SER A 253 -14.83 3.96 1.38
C SER A 253 -15.35 5.20 2.12
N ARG A 254 -15.81 6.22 1.41
CA ARG A 254 -16.41 7.41 2.01
C ARG A 254 -17.70 7.07 2.74
N GLN A 255 -18.58 6.29 2.14
CA GLN A 255 -19.82 5.85 2.77
C GLN A 255 -19.56 4.99 4.01
N ASP A 256 -18.56 4.12 3.97
CA ASP A 256 -18.16 3.32 5.12
C ASP A 256 -17.62 4.20 6.27
N LEU A 257 -16.82 5.22 5.97
CA LEU A 257 -16.40 6.22 6.96
C LEU A 257 -17.61 6.89 7.62
N LEU A 258 -18.57 7.34 6.81
CA LEU A 258 -19.75 8.08 7.30
C LEU A 258 -20.76 7.19 8.05
N ARG A 259 -20.76 5.88 7.82
CA ARG A 259 -21.54 4.92 8.64
C ARG A 259 -21.02 4.85 10.06
N VAL A 260 -19.70 5.02 10.27
CA VAL A 260 -19.08 4.98 11.59
C VAL A 260 -19.04 6.37 12.23
N PHE A 261 -18.72 7.40 11.44
CA PHE A 261 -18.54 8.79 11.89
C PHE A 261 -19.34 9.76 11.00
N PRO A 262 -20.69 9.85 11.18
CA PRO A 262 -21.54 10.73 10.37
C PRO A 262 -21.15 12.21 10.44
N GLU A 263 -20.55 12.64 11.56
CA GLU A 263 -20.06 14.01 11.79
C GLU A 263 -18.89 14.43 10.88
N ALA A 264 -18.26 13.47 10.21
CA ALA A 264 -17.21 13.74 9.22
C ALA A 264 -17.78 14.18 7.85
N ALA A 265 -19.10 14.16 7.62
CA ALA A 265 -19.74 14.31 6.31
C ALA A 265 -19.29 15.57 5.54
N GLU A 266 -19.22 16.72 6.20
CA GLU A 266 -18.81 17.99 5.57
C GLU A 266 -17.30 18.08 5.29
N ARG A 267 -16.51 17.17 5.88
CA ARG A 267 -15.06 17.13 5.78
C ARG A 267 -14.53 15.91 5.03
N ALA A 268 -15.41 15.05 4.52
CA ALA A 268 -15.05 13.87 3.75
C ALA A 268 -15.37 14.07 2.27
N VAL A 269 -14.36 13.93 1.42
CA VAL A 269 -14.49 14.00 -0.04
C VAL A 269 -13.91 12.76 -0.69
N THR A 270 -14.41 12.40 -1.86
CA THR A 270 -13.87 11.30 -2.66
C THR A 270 -12.88 11.85 -3.67
N ILE A 271 -11.62 11.42 -3.56
CA ILE A 271 -10.57 11.64 -4.54
C ILE A 271 -9.93 10.28 -4.81
N TYR A 272 -10.14 9.73 -6.00
CA TYR A 272 -9.66 8.40 -6.36
C TYR A 272 -8.13 8.29 -6.32
N ASN A 273 -7.63 7.06 -6.17
CA ASN A 273 -6.20 6.78 -6.32
C ASN A 273 -5.77 6.98 -7.78
N MET A 274 -4.48 7.28 -7.96
CA MET A 274 -3.87 7.40 -9.28
C MET A 274 -3.26 6.08 -9.72
N VAL A 275 -3.51 5.69 -10.97
CA VAL A 275 -2.75 4.61 -11.59
C VAL A 275 -1.41 5.14 -12.10
N SER A 276 -0.35 4.34 -11.97
CA SER A 276 0.97 4.72 -12.47
C SER A 276 0.97 4.88 -13.99
N PRO A 277 1.54 5.98 -14.53
CA PRO A 277 1.73 6.14 -15.97
C PRO A 277 2.63 5.08 -16.61
N GLN A 278 3.32 4.27 -15.81
CA GLN A 278 4.11 3.15 -16.30
C GLN A 278 3.25 2.01 -16.87
N TYR A 279 1.94 1.96 -16.55
CA TYR A 279 1.01 1.01 -17.13
C TYR A 279 0.36 1.61 -18.39
N PHE A 280 0.64 1.01 -19.53
CA PHE A 280 0.13 1.39 -20.85
C PHE A 280 0.16 0.19 -21.80
N ILE A 281 -0.57 0.27 -22.91
CA ILE A 281 -0.57 -0.77 -23.93
C ILE A 281 0.79 -0.74 -24.65
N GLU A 282 1.52 -1.83 -24.60
CA GLU A 282 2.82 -2.03 -25.21
C GLU A 282 2.77 -3.17 -26.24
N ALA A 283 3.42 -2.96 -27.36
CA ALA A 283 3.63 -4.04 -28.32
C ALA A 283 4.66 -5.03 -27.75
N SER A 284 4.19 -6.16 -27.25
CA SER A 284 5.01 -7.23 -26.71
C SER A 284 4.56 -8.59 -27.29
N LYS A 285 5.45 -9.58 -27.22
CA LYS A 285 5.16 -10.94 -27.65
C LYS A 285 4.91 -11.85 -26.46
N PHE A 286 4.11 -12.88 -26.62
CA PHE A 286 3.83 -13.86 -25.57
C PHE A 286 5.10 -14.51 -25.02
N GLU A 287 6.14 -14.67 -25.85
CA GLU A 287 7.46 -15.20 -25.43
C GLU A 287 8.12 -14.36 -24.33
N GLU A 288 7.80 -13.08 -24.25
CA GLU A 288 8.31 -12.22 -23.17
C GLU A 288 7.64 -12.57 -21.84
N ALA A 289 6.30 -12.71 -21.82
CA ALA A 289 5.58 -13.20 -20.64
C ALA A 289 6.12 -14.58 -20.19
N ARG A 290 6.37 -15.47 -21.16
CA ARG A 290 6.90 -16.82 -20.90
C ARG A 290 8.28 -16.81 -20.27
N LYS A 291 9.13 -15.84 -20.59
CA LYS A 291 10.46 -15.66 -19.97
C LYS A 291 10.38 -15.06 -18.56
N ILE A 292 9.43 -14.17 -18.31
CA ILE A 292 9.24 -13.51 -17.00
C ILE A 292 8.85 -14.54 -15.93
N ILE A 293 7.96 -15.48 -16.25
CA ILE A 293 7.42 -16.45 -15.30
C ILE A 293 8.52 -17.23 -14.55
N PRO A 294 9.48 -17.91 -15.21
CA PRO A 294 10.52 -18.62 -14.49
C PRO A 294 11.52 -17.71 -13.77
N LEU A 295 11.76 -16.49 -14.29
CA LEU A 295 12.68 -15.53 -13.68
C LEU A 295 12.16 -14.93 -12.38
N ARG A 296 10.83 -14.85 -12.21
CA ARG A 296 10.17 -14.21 -11.08
C ARG A 296 9.49 -15.18 -10.12
N LYS A 297 9.79 -16.47 -10.23
CA LYS A 297 9.32 -17.44 -9.23
C LYS A 297 9.66 -16.92 -7.85
N SER A 298 8.65 -16.88 -6.98
CA SER A 298 8.86 -16.52 -5.59
C SER A 298 9.90 -17.47 -4.99
N PRO A 299 11.07 -16.98 -4.60
CA PRO A 299 11.85 -17.71 -3.65
C PRO A 299 11.07 -17.59 -2.34
N LEU A 300 10.49 -18.64 -1.79
CA LEU A 300 9.99 -18.65 -0.41
C LEU A 300 11.19 -18.49 0.51
N ILE A 301 11.76 -17.30 0.51
CA ILE A 301 13.03 -16.99 1.15
C ILE A 301 12.79 -16.21 2.42
N ASN A 302 13.44 -16.76 3.43
CA ASN A 302 14.14 -16.03 4.49
C ASN A 302 13.35 -14.91 5.12
N SER A 303 12.10 -15.15 5.52
CA SER A 303 11.64 -14.53 6.73
C SER A 303 12.31 -15.25 7.90
N HIS A 304 13.54 -14.85 8.19
CA HIS A 304 14.23 -15.21 9.45
C HIS A 304 13.56 -14.51 10.66
N ASP A 305 12.40 -13.90 10.48
CA ASP A 305 11.84 -12.96 11.44
C ASP A 305 10.47 -13.35 12.00
N ASP A 306 10.15 -14.64 12.16
CA ASP A 306 9.01 -15.02 13.01
C ASP A 306 9.21 -16.41 13.65
N GLU A 307 10.11 -16.49 14.64
CA GLU A 307 10.20 -17.65 15.54
C GLU A 307 9.04 -17.73 16.56
N THR A 308 8.00 -16.90 16.45
CA THR A 308 6.96 -16.78 17.48
C THR A 308 5.58 -17.26 17.09
N ASN A 309 5.36 -17.84 15.91
CA ASN A 309 4.04 -18.37 15.55
C ASN A 309 4.06 -19.85 15.17
N ASP A 310 3.23 -20.60 15.86
CA ASP A 310 2.97 -22.06 15.81
C ASP A 310 2.40 -22.57 14.46
N CYS A 311 2.68 -21.89 13.34
CA CYS A 311 2.20 -22.18 11.98
C CYS A 311 3.20 -22.94 11.10
N THR A 312 4.23 -23.55 11.69
CA THR A 312 5.40 -24.09 10.95
C THR A 312 5.15 -25.40 10.20
N SER A 313 4.00 -26.05 10.29
CA SER A 313 3.81 -27.38 9.69
C SER A 313 3.56 -27.39 8.17
N ALA A 314 2.99 -26.32 7.59
CA ALA A 314 2.71 -26.26 6.16
C ALA A 314 3.85 -25.63 5.32
N ILE A 315 4.74 -24.87 5.93
CA ILE A 315 5.83 -24.15 5.28
C ILE A 315 6.86 -25.10 4.62
N PRO A 316 7.31 -26.21 5.25
CA PRO A 316 8.30 -27.10 4.67
C PRO A 316 7.84 -27.80 3.39
N GLU A 317 6.55 -28.18 3.32
CA GLU A 317 5.98 -28.86 2.16
C GLU A 317 5.81 -27.91 0.98
N LEU A 318 5.30 -26.71 1.23
CA LEU A 318 5.15 -25.68 0.21
C LEU A 318 6.55 -25.20 -0.30
N ARG A 319 7.50 -24.98 0.61
CA ARG A 319 8.90 -24.67 0.27
C ARG A 319 9.51 -25.78 -0.59
N SER A 320 9.38 -27.03 -0.18
CA SER A 320 9.85 -28.20 -0.93
C SER A 320 9.14 -28.36 -2.29
N ALA A 321 7.90 -27.95 -2.44
CA ALA A 321 7.20 -27.94 -3.72
C ALA A 321 7.76 -26.84 -4.65
N ILE A 322 8.03 -25.66 -4.11
CA ILE A 322 8.62 -24.56 -4.87
C ILE A 322 10.05 -24.86 -5.30
N ASP A 323 10.88 -25.41 -4.40
CA ASP A 323 12.27 -25.77 -4.69
C ASP A 323 12.37 -26.91 -5.70
N ARG A 324 11.47 -27.91 -5.64
CA ARG A 324 11.41 -29.03 -6.58
C ARG A 324 10.80 -28.68 -7.91
N TYR A 325 10.06 -27.58 -7.98
CA TYR A 325 9.43 -27.14 -9.19
C TYR A 325 10.46 -26.47 -10.12
N SER A 326 11.28 -27.32 -10.75
CA SER A 326 11.94 -27.00 -12.00
C SER A 326 10.91 -27.23 -13.11
N LEU A 327 10.60 -26.21 -13.88
CA LEU A 327 9.80 -26.38 -15.08
C LEU A 327 10.45 -27.47 -15.95
N PRO A 328 9.73 -28.51 -16.35
CA PRO A 328 10.22 -29.32 -17.46
C PRO A 328 10.35 -28.37 -18.65
N ASP A 329 11.51 -28.30 -19.27
CA ASP A 329 11.79 -27.42 -20.41
C ASP A 329 10.70 -27.56 -21.50
N ASN A 330 10.14 -28.74 -21.66
CA ASN A 330 9.08 -29.04 -22.64
C ASN A 330 7.72 -28.36 -22.36
N ASP A 331 7.34 -28.09 -21.12
CA ASP A 331 6.04 -27.47 -20.81
C ASP A 331 6.01 -25.97 -21.10
N MET A 332 7.17 -25.34 -21.23
CA MET A 332 7.31 -23.93 -21.61
C MET A 332 7.51 -23.72 -23.11
N GLU A 333 7.74 -24.78 -23.88
CA GLU A 333 7.86 -24.69 -25.35
C GLU A 333 6.51 -24.57 -26.05
N ASN A 334 5.43 -25.08 -25.43
CA ASN A 334 4.09 -24.98 -25.99
C ASN A 334 3.41 -23.66 -25.62
N GLU A 335 2.61 -23.10 -26.52
CA GLU A 335 1.73 -21.98 -26.23
C GLU A 335 0.69 -22.40 -25.18
N PHE A 336 0.58 -21.63 -24.09
CA PHE A 336 -0.41 -21.84 -23.06
C PHE A 336 -1.15 -20.53 -22.76
N ARG A 337 -2.37 -20.63 -22.27
CA ARG A 337 -3.15 -19.50 -21.77
C ARG A 337 -3.03 -19.45 -20.26
N TYR A 338 -3.14 -18.25 -19.68
CA TYR A 338 -3.14 -18.13 -18.22
C TYR A 338 -4.12 -17.09 -17.72
N LEU A 339 -4.65 -17.35 -16.52
CA LEU A 339 -5.32 -16.38 -15.68
C LEU A 339 -4.29 -15.71 -14.78
N LEU A 340 -4.48 -14.42 -14.50
CA LEU A 340 -3.57 -13.62 -13.69
C LEU A 340 -4.30 -13.07 -12.47
N VAL A 341 -3.71 -13.20 -11.28
CA VAL A 341 -4.14 -12.53 -10.05
C VAL A 341 -2.95 -11.75 -9.50
N VAL A 342 -3.12 -10.47 -9.22
CA VAL A 342 -2.05 -9.61 -8.70
C VAL A 342 -2.49 -9.06 -7.35
N SER A 343 -2.08 -9.71 -6.28
CA SER A 343 -2.34 -9.29 -4.89
C SER A 343 -1.54 -10.13 -3.91
N THR A 344 -1.31 -9.61 -2.70
CA THR A 344 -0.85 -10.42 -1.56
C THR A 344 -1.82 -11.57 -1.32
N ILE A 345 -1.32 -12.76 -1.02
CA ILE A 345 -2.14 -13.92 -0.69
C ILE A 345 -2.63 -13.78 0.76
N ASP A 346 -3.85 -13.27 0.88
CA ASP A 346 -4.52 -12.89 2.12
C ASP A 346 -5.98 -13.37 2.07
N PRO A 347 -6.62 -13.80 3.16
CA PRO A 347 -8.02 -14.26 3.17
C PRO A 347 -8.99 -13.29 2.48
N ARG A 348 -8.84 -11.99 2.69
CA ARG A 348 -9.66 -10.94 2.07
C ARG A 348 -9.60 -10.94 0.54
N LYS A 349 -8.47 -11.33 -0.02
CA LYS A 349 -8.23 -11.37 -1.49
C LYS A 349 -8.87 -12.58 -2.19
N ASN A 350 -9.47 -13.51 -1.41
CA ASN A 350 -10.34 -14.58 -1.91
C ASN A 350 -9.72 -15.48 -3.00
N HIS A 351 -8.44 -15.79 -2.86
CA HIS A 351 -7.75 -16.70 -3.79
C HIS A 351 -8.41 -18.10 -3.86
N ALA A 352 -9.08 -18.52 -2.78
CA ALA A 352 -9.75 -19.83 -2.73
C ALA A 352 -10.83 -19.97 -3.81
N THR A 353 -11.72 -18.98 -3.94
CA THR A 353 -12.77 -18.99 -4.98
C THR A 353 -12.14 -18.97 -6.39
N CYS A 354 -11.09 -18.18 -6.58
CA CYS A 354 -10.38 -18.12 -7.86
C CYS A 354 -9.73 -19.47 -8.22
N ILE A 355 -9.01 -20.10 -7.27
CA ILE A 355 -8.37 -21.41 -7.50
C ILE A 355 -9.41 -22.49 -7.78
N ALA A 356 -10.51 -22.55 -7.04
CA ALA A 356 -11.57 -23.52 -7.26
C ALA A 356 -12.24 -23.37 -8.64
N ALA A 357 -12.49 -22.13 -9.06
CA ALA A 357 -13.04 -21.86 -10.39
C ALA A 357 -12.05 -22.24 -11.51
N TRP A 358 -10.78 -21.84 -11.37
CA TRP A 358 -9.73 -22.21 -12.32
C TRP A 358 -9.54 -23.73 -12.42
N GLN A 359 -9.47 -24.47 -11.30
CA GLN A 359 -9.34 -25.93 -11.29
C GLN A 359 -10.50 -26.60 -12.04
N THR A 360 -11.71 -26.10 -11.86
CA THR A 360 -12.89 -26.63 -12.55
C THR A 360 -12.81 -26.38 -14.05
N ILE A 361 -12.44 -25.17 -14.49
CA ILE A 361 -12.26 -24.84 -15.90
C ILE A 361 -11.14 -25.69 -16.51
N LYS A 362 -9.99 -25.77 -15.84
CA LYS A 362 -8.86 -26.61 -16.28
C LYS A 362 -9.27 -28.07 -16.51
N ARG A 363 -10.08 -28.62 -15.60
CA ARG A 363 -10.55 -30.01 -15.70
C ARG A 363 -11.59 -30.21 -16.80
N THR A 364 -12.48 -29.25 -17.03
CA THR A 364 -13.69 -29.45 -17.85
C THR A 364 -13.63 -28.82 -19.24
N LYS A 365 -12.86 -27.76 -19.42
CA LYS A 365 -12.85 -26.95 -20.66
C LYS A 365 -11.46 -26.78 -21.26
N ASP A 366 -10.43 -26.48 -20.47
CA ASP A 366 -9.11 -26.10 -20.96
C ASP A 366 -7.99 -26.68 -20.09
N PRO A 367 -7.55 -27.92 -20.32
CA PRO A 367 -6.49 -28.57 -19.54
C PRO A 367 -5.14 -27.82 -19.56
N SER A 368 -4.90 -26.97 -20.55
CA SER A 368 -3.67 -26.20 -20.70
C SER A 368 -3.67 -24.88 -19.93
N LEU A 369 -4.85 -24.44 -19.43
CA LEU A 369 -4.99 -23.16 -18.73
C LEU A 369 -4.16 -23.14 -17.45
N LYS A 370 -3.24 -22.19 -17.34
CA LYS A 370 -2.41 -21.96 -16.15
C LYS A 370 -3.03 -20.88 -15.26
N LEU A 371 -2.59 -20.84 -14.01
CA LEU A 371 -2.90 -19.75 -13.06
C LEU A 371 -1.60 -19.12 -12.59
N ILE A 372 -1.48 -17.80 -12.73
CA ILE A 372 -0.34 -17.02 -12.24
C ILE A 372 -0.81 -16.12 -11.12
N LEU A 373 -0.22 -16.29 -9.94
CA LEU A 373 -0.41 -15.41 -8.79
C LEU A 373 0.84 -14.54 -8.65
N VAL A 374 0.69 -13.23 -8.65
CA VAL A 374 1.78 -12.27 -8.43
C VAL A 374 1.56 -11.57 -7.10
N GLY A 375 2.49 -11.75 -6.17
CA GLY A 375 2.45 -11.15 -4.85
C GLY A 375 3.08 -12.03 -3.78
N SER A 376 3.33 -11.43 -2.62
CA SER A 376 3.88 -12.13 -1.45
C SER A 376 2.82 -12.98 -0.75
N LEU A 377 3.27 -13.99 -0.02
CA LEU A 377 2.43 -14.70 0.94
C LEU A 377 2.13 -13.75 2.12
N GLY A 378 0.85 -13.56 2.41
CA GLY A 378 0.42 -12.89 3.62
C GLY A 378 0.63 -13.79 4.84
N SER A 379 0.32 -13.28 6.02
CA SER A 379 0.53 -14.00 7.27
C SER A 379 -0.47 -15.14 7.52
N ASP A 380 -1.58 -15.20 6.79
CA ASP A 380 -2.65 -16.20 7.01
C ASP A 380 -3.02 -16.92 5.69
N TYR A 381 -2.04 -17.57 5.06
CA TYR A 381 -2.23 -18.32 3.79
C TYR A 381 -2.43 -19.83 4.00
N ASN A 382 -2.39 -20.33 5.25
CA ASN A 382 -2.43 -21.75 5.57
C ASN A 382 -3.66 -22.48 5.00
N TYR A 383 -4.78 -21.77 4.86
CA TYR A 383 -6.01 -22.31 4.27
C TYR A 383 -5.85 -22.70 2.78
N LEU A 384 -4.86 -22.16 2.08
CA LEU A 384 -4.55 -22.45 0.67
C LEU A 384 -3.32 -23.36 0.48
N ALA A 385 -2.54 -23.61 1.52
CA ALA A 385 -1.22 -24.23 1.40
C ALA A 385 -1.26 -25.58 0.64
N LYS A 386 -2.28 -26.43 0.88
CA LYS A 386 -2.44 -27.72 0.20
C LYS A 386 -2.72 -27.57 -1.29
N ASP A 387 -3.62 -26.64 -1.66
CA ASP A 387 -3.98 -26.40 -3.06
C ASP A 387 -2.82 -25.78 -3.81
N LEU A 388 -2.15 -24.79 -3.21
CA LEU A 388 -0.94 -24.19 -3.77
C LEU A 388 0.13 -25.25 -4.03
N THR A 389 0.48 -26.07 -3.01
CA THR A 389 1.48 -27.13 -3.12
C THR A 389 1.17 -28.11 -4.24
N ARG A 390 -0.07 -28.60 -4.31
CA ARG A 390 -0.51 -29.56 -5.32
C ARG A 390 -0.43 -29.00 -6.74
N GLU A 391 -0.98 -27.82 -6.96
CA GLU A 391 -1.08 -27.23 -8.29
C GLU A 391 0.26 -26.66 -8.78
N MET A 392 1.11 -26.19 -7.88
CA MET A 392 2.48 -25.82 -8.21
C MET A 392 3.30 -27.04 -8.61
N SER A 393 3.22 -28.16 -7.87
CA SER A 393 3.92 -29.39 -8.18
C SER A 393 3.49 -30.00 -9.52
N SER A 394 2.27 -29.75 -9.99
CA SER A 394 1.76 -30.20 -11.28
C SER A 394 2.08 -29.24 -12.43
N GLY A 395 2.72 -28.10 -12.19
CA GLY A 395 2.97 -27.08 -13.22
C GLY A 395 1.75 -26.32 -13.70
N GLY A 396 0.67 -26.40 -12.97
CA GLY A 396 -0.57 -25.67 -13.31
C GLY A 396 -0.61 -24.25 -12.76
N LEU A 397 0.02 -24.02 -11.61
CA LEU A 397 0.03 -22.74 -10.90
C LEU A 397 1.45 -22.22 -10.69
N PHE A 398 1.62 -20.90 -10.86
CA PHE A 398 2.88 -20.20 -10.63
C PHE A 398 2.66 -19.09 -9.60
N LEU A 399 3.55 -19.02 -8.62
CA LEU A 399 3.64 -17.93 -7.67
C LEU A 399 4.86 -17.07 -8.02
N LEU A 400 4.63 -15.80 -8.33
CA LEU A 400 5.67 -14.83 -8.69
C LEU A 400 5.74 -13.75 -7.61
N ASP A 401 6.94 -13.28 -7.30
CA ASP A 401 7.17 -12.18 -6.37
C ASP A 401 8.06 -11.11 -6.98
N SER A 402 7.96 -9.90 -6.44
CA SER A 402 8.81 -8.76 -6.82
C SER A 402 8.88 -8.49 -8.32
N VAL A 403 7.73 -8.64 -9.01
CA VAL A 403 7.61 -8.38 -10.45
C VAL A 403 7.57 -6.86 -10.69
N PRO A 404 8.56 -6.27 -11.38
CA PRO A 404 8.56 -4.83 -11.64
C PRO A 404 7.49 -4.43 -12.66
N ALA A 405 7.09 -3.16 -12.65
CA ALA A 405 5.97 -2.65 -13.45
C ALA A 405 6.10 -2.92 -14.97
N ASN A 406 7.32 -2.85 -15.52
CA ASN A 406 7.57 -3.14 -16.94
C ASN A 406 7.32 -4.62 -17.30
N GLU A 407 7.62 -5.56 -16.41
CA GLU A 407 7.34 -6.98 -16.60
C GLU A 407 5.86 -7.30 -16.30
N LEU A 408 5.31 -6.70 -15.24
CA LEU A 408 3.90 -6.86 -14.88
C LEU A 408 2.97 -6.37 -15.99
N ARG A 409 3.34 -5.30 -16.69
CA ARG A 409 2.65 -4.80 -17.87
C ARG A 409 2.52 -5.86 -18.98
N VAL A 410 3.60 -6.60 -19.25
CA VAL A 410 3.61 -7.70 -20.21
C VAL A 410 2.69 -8.83 -19.73
N LEU A 411 2.74 -9.18 -18.44
CA LEU A 411 1.88 -10.21 -17.87
C LEU A 411 0.39 -9.82 -17.95
N TYR A 412 0.03 -8.57 -17.65
CA TYR A 412 -1.35 -8.08 -17.79
C TYR A 412 -1.83 -8.13 -19.25
N HIS A 413 -0.97 -7.72 -20.19
CA HIS A 413 -1.32 -7.68 -21.61
C HIS A 413 -1.65 -9.06 -22.18
N HIS A 414 -0.86 -10.08 -21.83
CA HIS A 414 -0.98 -11.44 -22.36
C HIS A 414 -1.86 -12.38 -21.53
N ALA A 415 -2.34 -11.95 -20.37
CA ALA A 415 -3.30 -12.73 -19.59
C ALA A 415 -4.60 -12.96 -20.37
N ALA A 416 -5.11 -14.19 -20.34
CA ALA A 416 -6.44 -14.48 -20.88
C ALA A 416 -7.52 -13.67 -20.17
N ALA A 417 -7.37 -13.52 -18.84
CA ALA A 417 -8.09 -12.55 -18.01
C ALA A 417 -7.29 -12.30 -16.72
N THR A 418 -7.37 -11.05 -16.19
CA THR A 418 -6.95 -10.71 -14.85
C THR A 418 -8.16 -10.85 -13.92
N ILE A 419 -8.00 -11.59 -12.82
CA ILE A 419 -9.07 -11.83 -11.86
C ILE A 419 -8.83 -10.98 -10.61
N CYS A 420 -9.86 -10.23 -10.20
CA CYS A 420 -9.92 -9.43 -8.98
C CYS A 420 -10.98 -10.03 -8.05
N PRO A 421 -10.65 -11.08 -7.26
CA PRO A 421 -11.67 -11.89 -6.60
C PRO A 421 -12.07 -11.42 -5.20
N SER A 422 -11.53 -10.31 -4.72
CA SER A 422 -11.59 -9.83 -3.34
C SER A 422 -13.01 -9.77 -2.77
N PHE A 423 -13.15 -10.03 -1.46
CA PHE A 423 -14.39 -9.80 -0.72
C PHE A 423 -14.62 -8.32 -0.40
N ALA A 424 -13.56 -7.55 -0.23
CA ALA A 424 -13.61 -6.12 0.03
C ALA A 424 -12.31 -5.44 -0.39
N GLU A 425 -12.44 -4.20 -0.84
CA GLU A 425 -11.35 -3.31 -1.26
C GLU A 425 -11.67 -1.85 -0.91
N GLY A 426 -10.61 -1.04 -0.84
CA GLY A 426 -10.77 0.41 -0.84
C GLY A 426 -10.78 0.99 -2.24
N PHE A 427 -9.98 0.42 -3.17
CA PHE A 427 -9.87 0.89 -4.55
C PHE A 427 -9.61 -0.26 -5.55
N ASP A 428 -8.65 -1.13 -5.28
CA ASP A 428 -8.09 -2.19 -6.14
C ASP A 428 -7.41 -1.69 -7.43
N PHE A 429 -6.08 -1.55 -7.33
CA PHE A 429 -5.24 -1.11 -8.46
C PHE A 429 -5.15 -2.14 -9.57
N SER A 430 -5.16 -3.45 -9.25
CA SER A 430 -4.80 -4.52 -10.18
C SER A 430 -5.68 -4.57 -11.42
N GLY A 431 -6.99 -4.34 -11.26
CA GLY A 431 -7.91 -4.26 -12.40
C GLY A 431 -7.67 -3.04 -13.28
N ILE A 432 -7.42 -1.87 -12.67
CA ILE A 432 -7.12 -0.64 -13.44
C ILE A 432 -5.79 -0.75 -14.18
N GLU A 433 -4.76 -1.33 -13.55
CA GLU A 433 -3.47 -1.58 -14.17
C GLU A 433 -3.59 -2.54 -15.36
N ALA A 434 -4.38 -3.63 -15.18
CA ALA A 434 -4.68 -4.56 -16.26
C ALA A 434 -5.38 -3.86 -17.44
N MET A 435 -6.40 -3.05 -17.16
CA MET A 435 -7.11 -2.27 -18.18
C MET A 435 -6.18 -1.31 -18.93
N ARG A 436 -5.28 -0.62 -18.21
CA ARG A 436 -4.25 0.25 -18.82
C ARG A 436 -3.32 -0.49 -19.75
N CYS A 437 -3.06 -1.77 -19.50
CA CYS A 437 -2.24 -2.64 -20.33
C CYS A 437 -3.03 -3.34 -21.45
N GLY A 438 -4.31 -3.03 -21.64
CA GLY A 438 -5.19 -3.67 -22.65
C GLY A 438 -5.65 -5.06 -22.22
N GLY A 439 -5.50 -5.43 -20.95
CA GLY A 439 -5.98 -6.68 -20.37
C GLY A 439 -7.50 -6.69 -20.17
N ILE A 440 -8.04 -7.86 -19.89
CA ILE A 440 -9.45 -8.11 -19.60
C ILE A 440 -9.59 -8.38 -18.11
N VAL A 441 -10.59 -7.79 -17.47
CA VAL A 441 -10.82 -7.92 -16.03
C VAL A 441 -12.09 -8.72 -15.76
N VAL A 442 -11.96 -9.71 -14.87
CA VAL A 442 -13.08 -10.47 -14.28
C VAL A 442 -13.02 -10.22 -12.77
N ALA A 443 -14.03 -9.57 -12.21
CA ALA A 443 -13.98 -9.06 -10.84
C ALA A 443 -15.14 -9.56 -9.99
N SER A 444 -14.93 -9.65 -8.67
CA SER A 444 -16.02 -9.88 -7.74
C SER A 444 -17.02 -8.71 -7.76
N ASP A 445 -18.31 -9.02 -7.64
CA ASP A 445 -19.40 -8.06 -7.62
C ASP A 445 -19.52 -7.39 -6.25
N ILE A 446 -18.59 -6.47 -5.96
CA ILE A 446 -18.59 -5.66 -4.75
C ILE A 446 -18.71 -4.17 -5.11
N ALA A 447 -19.20 -3.38 -4.17
CA ALA A 447 -19.49 -1.96 -4.40
C ALA A 447 -18.29 -1.20 -4.98
N VAL A 448 -17.09 -1.43 -4.44
CA VAL A 448 -15.86 -0.77 -4.93
C VAL A 448 -15.54 -1.18 -6.37
N HIS A 449 -15.61 -2.46 -6.72
CA HIS A 449 -15.33 -2.90 -8.09
C HIS A 449 -16.35 -2.32 -9.08
N ARG A 450 -17.64 -2.28 -8.70
CA ARG A 450 -18.69 -1.63 -9.51
C ARG A 450 -18.43 -0.14 -9.70
N GLU A 451 -17.95 0.55 -8.68
CA GLU A 451 -17.61 1.96 -8.74
C GLU A 451 -16.37 2.22 -9.62
N ILE A 452 -15.31 1.42 -9.42
CA ILE A 452 -13.99 1.69 -10.01
C ILE A 452 -13.89 1.15 -11.43
N TYR A 453 -14.46 -0.03 -11.72
CA TYR A 453 -14.38 -0.67 -13.03
C TYR A 453 -15.61 -0.44 -13.90
N GLU A 454 -16.71 0.04 -13.31
CA GLU A 454 -17.97 0.33 -14.01
C GLU A 454 -18.43 -0.87 -14.88
N ASP A 455 -18.61 -0.67 -16.20
CA ASP A 455 -18.98 -1.71 -17.17
C ASP A 455 -17.77 -2.29 -17.93
N ALA A 456 -16.55 -2.03 -17.45
CA ALA A 456 -15.29 -2.49 -18.05
C ALA A 456 -14.80 -3.84 -17.50
N ALA A 457 -15.54 -4.45 -16.60
CA ALA A 457 -15.24 -5.78 -16.07
C ALA A 457 -16.44 -6.72 -16.22
N GLU A 458 -16.18 -8.02 -16.33
CA GLU A 458 -17.19 -9.06 -16.13
C GLU A 458 -17.23 -9.41 -14.64
N TYR A 459 -18.43 -9.56 -14.07
CA TYR A 459 -18.60 -9.67 -12.63
C TYR A 459 -19.12 -11.02 -12.18
N PHE A 460 -18.69 -11.47 -10.99
CA PHE A 460 -19.16 -12.69 -10.35
C PHE A 460 -19.40 -12.48 -8.84
N ASP A 461 -20.28 -13.29 -8.26
CA ASP A 461 -20.51 -13.33 -6.83
C ASP A 461 -19.25 -13.83 -6.10
N PRO A 462 -18.61 -13.04 -5.20
CA PRO A 462 -17.39 -13.45 -4.49
C PRO A 462 -17.54 -14.70 -3.64
N TYR A 463 -18.76 -15.06 -3.27
CA TYR A 463 -19.06 -16.24 -2.45
C TYR A 463 -19.38 -17.49 -3.27
N SER A 464 -19.34 -17.43 -4.60
CA SER A 464 -19.72 -18.50 -5.51
C SER A 464 -18.65 -18.80 -6.55
N SER A 465 -17.98 -19.94 -6.42
CA SER A 465 -17.07 -20.44 -7.47
C SER A 465 -17.80 -20.72 -8.78
N ASP A 466 -19.05 -21.15 -8.73
CA ASP A 466 -19.86 -21.39 -9.95
C ASP A 466 -20.15 -20.10 -10.68
N SER A 467 -20.44 -19.00 -9.98
CA SER A 467 -20.56 -17.67 -10.56
C SER A 467 -19.26 -17.22 -11.23
N ALA A 468 -18.11 -17.47 -10.59
CA ALA A 468 -16.80 -17.18 -11.18
C ALA A 468 -16.53 -18.03 -12.45
N ILE A 469 -16.91 -19.31 -12.43
CA ILE A 469 -16.81 -20.21 -13.60
C ILE A 469 -17.68 -19.68 -14.76
N MET A 470 -18.91 -19.25 -14.48
CA MET A 470 -19.79 -18.68 -15.51
C MET A 470 -19.22 -17.39 -16.10
N ALA A 471 -18.75 -16.46 -15.26
CA ALA A 471 -18.13 -15.21 -15.72
C ALA A 471 -16.89 -15.47 -16.59
N LEU A 472 -15.98 -16.32 -16.13
CA LEU A 472 -14.80 -16.74 -16.91
C LEU A 472 -15.18 -17.46 -18.19
N SER A 473 -16.21 -18.31 -18.18
CA SER A 473 -16.68 -19.03 -19.38
C SER A 473 -17.23 -18.06 -20.42
N ARG A 474 -18.03 -17.09 -20.00
CA ARG A 474 -18.56 -16.04 -20.88
C ARG A 474 -17.46 -15.25 -21.59
N VAL A 475 -16.41 -14.92 -20.84
CA VAL A 475 -15.29 -14.15 -21.37
C VAL A 475 -14.39 -14.99 -22.27
N LEU A 476 -14.18 -16.29 -21.99
CA LEU A 476 -13.09 -17.06 -22.61
C LEU A 476 -13.55 -18.15 -23.58
N TYR A 477 -14.77 -18.70 -23.45
CA TYR A 477 -15.14 -19.93 -24.11
C TYR A 477 -16.51 -19.89 -24.78
N ASP A 478 -17.45 -19.08 -24.31
CA ASP A 478 -18.82 -19.09 -24.84
C ASP A 478 -18.90 -18.46 -26.24
N SER A 479 -19.94 -18.79 -26.99
CA SER A 479 -20.21 -18.16 -28.29
C SER A 479 -20.30 -16.64 -28.15
N GLY A 480 -19.48 -15.89 -28.89
CA GLY A 480 -19.40 -14.44 -28.81
C GLY A 480 -18.37 -13.91 -27.80
N SER A 481 -17.56 -14.77 -27.17
CA SER A 481 -16.51 -14.36 -26.23
C SER A 481 -15.54 -13.31 -26.81
N GLU A 482 -15.19 -13.41 -28.11
CA GLU A 482 -14.35 -12.42 -28.79
C GLU A 482 -14.96 -11.02 -28.78
N GLN A 483 -16.27 -10.92 -29.00
CA GLN A 483 -16.98 -9.63 -28.94
C GLN A 483 -17.04 -9.09 -27.52
N VAL A 484 -17.25 -9.96 -26.50
CA VAL A 484 -17.21 -9.61 -25.08
C VAL A 484 -15.83 -9.06 -24.74
N GLN A 485 -14.76 -9.76 -25.11
CA GLN A 485 -13.38 -9.35 -24.87
C GLN A 485 -13.06 -7.99 -25.53
N SER A 486 -13.45 -7.82 -26.80
CA SER A 486 -13.24 -6.55 -27.52
C SER A 486 -13.94 -5.38 -26.82
N ASN A 487 -15.17 -5.59 -26.38
CA ASN A 487 -15.94 -4.57 -25.65
C ASN A 487 -15.30 -4.23 -24.30
N LEU A 488 -14.89 -5.25 -23.52
CA LEU A 488 -14.24 -5.05 -22.22
C LEU A 488 -12.93 -4.30 -22.36
N ARG A 489 -12.09 -4.63 -23.35
CA ARG A 489 -10.83 -3.89 -23.59
C ARG A 489 -11.09 -2.42 -23.93
N LYS A 490 -12.04 -2.14 -24.83
CA LYS A 490 -12.38 -0.77 -25.24
C LYS A 490 -12.91 0.06 -24.05
N ARG A 491 -13.78 -0.53 -23.22
CA ARG A 491 -14.30 0.13 -22.02
C ARG A 491 -13.20 0.31 -20.98
N GLY A 492 -12.35 -0.72 -20.79
CA GLY A 492 -11.23 -0.68 -19.85
C GLY A 492 -10.23 0.44 -20.14
N GLU A 493 -9.91 0.67 -21.41
CA GLU A 493 -9.08 1.81 -21.83
C GLU A 493 -9.70 3.15 -21.40
N HIS A 494 -11.00 3.33 -21.63
CA HIS A 494 -11.71 4.55 -21.29
C HIS A 494 -11.83 4.74 -19.77
N VAL A 495 -12.26 3.71 -19.04
CA VAL A 495 -12.44 3.77 -17.57
C VAL A 495 -11.12 4.01 -16.87
N SER A 496 -10.08 3.26 -17.22
CA SER A 496 -8.78 3.36 -16.56
C SER A 496 -8.07 4.70 -16.80
N ALA A 497 -8.33 5.37 -17.90
CA ALA A 497 -7.78 6.69 -18.19
C ALA A 497 -8.22 7.76 -17.17
N ARG A 498 -9.37 7.60 -16.52
CA ARG A 498 -9.87 8.54 -15.50
C ARG A 498 -9.00 8.61 -14.26
N TYR A 499 -8.21 7.57 -14.00
CA TYR A 499 -7.35 7.44 -12.83
C TYR A 499 -5.90 7.85 -13.11
N LEU A 500 -5.62 8.42 -14.27
CA LEU A 500 -4.31 9.00 -14.57
C LEU A 500 -4.06 10.27 -13.74
N PRO A 501 -2.79 10.58 -13.41
CA PRO A 501 -2.43 11.74 -12.60
C PRO A 501 -3.02 13.06 -13.11
N GLU A 502 -3.06 13.26 -14.43
CA GLU A 502 -3.62 14.47 -15.05
C GLU A 502 -5.11 14.69 -14.75
N ASN A 503 -5.86 13.63 -14.42
CA ASN A 503 -7.28 13.70 -14.07
C ASN A 503 -7.54 13.74 -12.56
N ILE A 504 -6.59 13.29 -11.75
CA ILE A 504 -6.73 13.23 -10.30
C ILE A 504 -6.09 14.44 -9.60
N MET A 505 -4.92 14.89 -10.05
CA MET A 505 -4.22 16.01 -9.40
C MET A 505 -5.01 17.34 -9.38
N PRO A 506 -5.79 17.70 -10.42
CA PRO A 506 -6.66 18.87 -10.33
C PRO A 506 -7.67 18.81 -9.16
N LYS A 507 -8.22 17.61 -8.87
CA LYS A 507 -9.15 17.40 -7.74
C LYS A 507 -8.47 17.62 -6.39
N TRP A 508 -7.19 17.20 -6.28
CA TRP A 508 -6.37 17.47 -5.10
C TRP A 508 -6.12 18.97 -4.92
N ARG A 509 -5.81 19.69 -6.00
CA ARG A 509 -5.62 21.14 -5.95
C ARG A 509 -6.87 21.86 -5.47
N ASP A 510 -8.03 21.57 -6.08
CA ASP A 510 -9.31 22.15 -5.70
C ASP A 510 -9.65 21.85 -4.23
N PHE A 511 -9.38 20.64 -3.78
CA PHE A 511 -9.60 20.22 -2.40
C PHE A 511 -8.70 20.99 -1.42
N LEU A 512 -7.40 21.07 -1.68
CA LEU A 512 -6.45 21.81 -0.85
C LEU A 512 -6.80 23.30 -0.78
N GLU A 513 -7.17 23.92 -1.90
CA GLU A 513 -7.64 25.30 -1.90
C GLU A 513 -8.91 25.50 -1.05
N LYS A 514 -9.87 24.58 -1.13
CA LYS A 514 -11.10 24.61 -0.31
C LYS A 514 -10.79 24.51 1.18
N VAL A 515 -9.90 23.62 1.55
CA VAL A 515 -9.52 23.36 2.95
C VAL A 515 -8.79 24.55 3.57
N CYS A 516 -7.90 25.21 2.80
CA CYS A 516 -7.08 26.33 3.29
C CYS A 516 -7.78 27.69 3.25
N ARG A 517 -8.92 27.83 2.56
CA ARG A 517 -9.70 29.10 2.53
C ARG A 517 -10.62 29.28 3.74
N ARG A 518 -10.74 28.27 4.60
CA ARG A 518 -11.51 28.33 5.85
C ARG A 518 -10.61 28.62 7.04
#